data_7a5ada02593084ee03bdffc5182ff748
#
_entry.id   7a5ada02593084ee03bdffc5182ff748
#
_cell.length_a   1.000
_cell.length_b   1.000
_cell.length_c   1.000
_cell.angle_alpha   90.00
_cell.angle_beta   90.00
_cell.angle_gamma   90.00
#
_symmetry.space_group_name_H-M   'P 1'
#
loop_
_entity.id
_entity.type
_entity.pdbx_description
1 polymer ?
#
loop_
_entity_poly.entity_id
_entity_poly.type
_entity_poly.pdbx_seq_one_letter_code
_entity_poly.pdbx_strand_id
1 'polypeptide(L)'
;MKKILALLLAVMMVVGLCACGGNGGTTATTAAASGNDAAAATNVDDIPDEMTSADGTYEIAFVTDVGQLKDKSFNQGTFDGVKQYGYENGKSYKYYQPAGGNQATDEDRFAAMKLAAENGAKVIVCAGYAQAGALELAMPAFPDVKFVFIDGWAMGNPNVAGICFKEEQCGYLAGYAAVMEGYTKLGFSGGGGGANAACNRYGYGYVQGAEAAAAVKNVNVEMNYSWLYGSSFSASNELQTMAAGWYQNGTEVIFACGGPMFDSISAAASAEDAKVIGVDVDQSFQSPTVITSAMKGIGEATMQALKAAETEDGWKVFNGDGTETITLGAAEGAVGLPTATWSLQNWTVDEYNALLADILAGKVTIDNADIAEPASTAHVTMNIIK
;
A
#
# COMPACT_ATOMS: atom_id res chain seq x y z
N MET A 1 -4.72 14.44 23.95
CA MET A 1 -5.21 14.52 22.57
C MET A 1 -4.90 13.28 21.72
N LYS A 2 -3.90 12.44 22.09
CA LYS A 2 -3.55 11.17 21.37
C LYS A 2 -4.60 10.02 21.45
N LYS A 3 -5.71 10.18 22.18
CA LYS A 3 -6.72 9.11 22.40
C LYS A 3 -7.97 9.20 21.51
N ILE A 4 -8.11 10.23 20.69
CA ILE A 4 -9.33 10.46 19.90
C ILE A 4 -9.19 9.90 18.46
N LEU A 5 -7.98 9.82 17.93
CA LEU A 5 -7.73 9.29 16.57
C LEU A 5 -7.92 7.76 16.48
N ALA A 6 -7.59 7.03 17.56
CA ALA A 6 -7.72 5.56 17.61
C ALA A 6 -9.18 5.06 17.65
N LEU A 7 -10.16 5.92 17.95
CA LEU A 7 -11.54 5.49 18.13
C LEU A 7 -12.38 5.51 16.85
N LEU A 8 -11.88 6.12 15.78
CA LEU A 8 -12.59 6.22 14.49
C LEU A 8 -12.27 5.09 13.51
N LEU A 9 -11.14 4.40 13.68
CA LEU A 9 -10.76 3.26 12.81
C LEU A 9 -11.44 1.93 13.17
N ALA A 10 -11.93 1.76 14.40
CA ALA A 10 -12.45 0.47 14.87
C ALA A 10 -13.88 0.13 14.41
N VAL A 11 -14.59 1.00 13.68
CA VAL A 11 -16.04 0.84 13.43
C VAL A 11 -16.37 0.28 12.03
N MET A 12 -15.43 0.15 11.09
CA MET A 12 -15.75 -0.23 9.71
C MET A 12 -15.37 -1.65 9.27
N MET A 13 -14.89 -2.54 10.17
CA MET A 13 -14.56 -3.93 9.79
C MET A 13 -15.61 -4.98 10.13
N VAL A 14 -16.83 -4.61 10.45
CA VAL A 14 -17.91 -5.60 10.77
C VAL A 14 -19.13 -5.35 9.90
N VAL A 15 -19.12 -5.74 8.65
CA VAL A 15 -20.32 -6.20 7.92
C VAL A 15 -19.90 -7.14 6.79
N GLY A 16 -20.00 -8.42 7.03
CA GLY A 16 -19.84 -9.41 5.98
C GLY A 16 -20.09 -10.85 6.44
N LEU A 17 -21.24 -11.13 7.06
CA LEU A 17 -21.71 -12.50 7.24
C LEU A 17 -23.24 -12.48 7.35
N CYS A 18 -23.92 -12.87 6.28
CA CYS A 18 -25.19 -13.58 6.41
C CYS A 18 -25.44 -14.51 5.23
N ALA A 19 -25.40 -15.77 5.55
CA ALA A 19 -25.69 -16.91 4.69
C ALA A 19 -27.19 -17.10 4.44
N CYS A 20 -27.47 -17.78 3.33
CA CYS A 20 -28.75 -18.26 2.85
C CYS A 20 -29.49 -19.21 3.80
N GLY A 21 -30.83 -19.17 3.72
CA GLY A 21 -31.67 -20.28 4.11
C GLY A 21 -33.16 -20.00 4.28
N GLY A 22 -33.97 -20.20 3.24
CA GLY A 22 -35.20 -20.97 3.17
C GLY A 22 -36.52 -20.49 3.78
N ASN A 23 -37.39 -20.01 2.90
CA ASN A 23 -38.83 -20.37 2.65
C ASN A 23 -39.90 -20.26 3.75
N GLY A 24 -40.97 -19.52 3.46
CA GLY A 24 -42.36 -19.82 3.90
C GLY A 24 -43.24 -18.72 4.44
N GLY A 25 -44.06 -18.06 3.60
CA GLY A 25 -45.49 -17.90 3.90
C GLY A 25 -46.02 -16.64 4.63
N THR A 26 -46.61 -15.72 3.85
CA THR A 26 -47.87 -14.97 3.99
C THR A 26 -48.13 -13.90 5.06
N THR A 27 -48.60 -12.80 4.51
CA THR A 27 -49.63 -11.78 4.85
C THR A 27 -49.22 -10.50 5.58
N ALA A 28 -49.47 -9.47 4.79
CA ALA A 28 -49.60 -8.01 4.94
C ALA A 28 -49.87 -7.41 6.32
N THR A 29 -49.23 -6.30 6.61
CA THR A 29 -49.88 -4.98 6.88
C THR A 29 -48.83 -3.85 6.88
N THR A 30 -49.19 -2.76 6.26
CA THR A 30 -48.53 -1.49 6.03
C THR A 30 -47.96 -0.80 7.27
N ALA A 31 -46.72 -0.36 7.20
CA ALA A 31 -46.21 0.86 7.87
C ALA A 31 -44.96 1.37 7.16
N ALA A 32 -44.86 2.68 7.00
CA ALA A 32 -43.91 3.41 6.18
C ALA A 32 -42.45 3.05 6.42
N ALA A 33 -41.74 2.71 5.36
CA ALA A 33 -40.31 2.53 5.33
C ALA A 33 -39.64 3.88 5.14
N SER A 34 -38.79 4.28 6.09
CA SER A 34 -37.69 5.16 5.81
C SER A 34 -36.59 4.27 5.24
N GLY A 35 -36.43 4.28 3.94
CA GLY A 35 -35.37 3.53 3.25
C GLY A 35 -34.02 4.17 3.56
N ASN A 36 -33.16 3.45 4.29
CA ASN A 36 -31.73 3.53 4.12
C ASN A 36 -31.38 2.39 3.17
N ASP A 37 -31.46 2.65 1.89
CA ASP A 37 -30.70 1.87 0.91
C ASP A 37 -29.22 2.14 1.18
N ALA A 38 -28.59 1.26 1.92
CA ALA A 38 -27.12 1.14 1.85
C ALA A 38 -26.83 0.73 0.40
N ALA A 39 -26.42 1.69 -0.43
CA ALA A 39 -25.93 1.42 -1.76
C ALA A 39 -24.85 0.33 -1.62
N ALA A 40 -25.00 -0.75 -2.38
CA ALA A 40 -23.97 -1.77 -2.49
C ALA A 40 -22.67 -1.04 -2.84
N ALA A 41 -21.59 -1.33 -2.11
CA ALA A 41 -20.29 -0.70 -2.36
C ALA A 41 -19.95 -0.86 -3.85
N THR A 42 -19.83 0.25 -4.55
CA THR A 42 -19.49 0.26 -5.98
C THR A 42 -18.07 -0.26 -6.10
N ASN A 43 -17.86 -1.24 -6.98
CA ASN A 43 -16.50 -1.70 -7.27
C ASN A 43 -15.71 -0.50 -7.82
N VAL A 44 -14.56 -0.20 -7.25
CA VAL A 44 -13.72 0.94 -7.63
C VAL A 44 -13.30 0.88 -9.11
N ASP A 45 -13.21 -0.32 -9.69
CA ASP A 45 -12.92 -0.51 -11.11
C ASP A 45 -14.05 0.01 -12.03
N ASP A 46 -15.28 0.08 -11.52
CA ASP A 46 -16.44 0.60 -12.26
C ASP A 46 -16.56 2.13 -12.15
N ILE A 47 -15.76 2.77 -11.27
CA ILE A 47 -15.74 4.23 -11.12
C ILE A 47 -14.86 4.83 -12.23
N PRO A 48 -15.35 5.86 -12.96
CA PRO A 48 -14.55 6.52 -14.00
C PRO A 48 -13.20 7.06 -13.49
N ASP A 49 -12.19 7.11 -14.38
CA ASP A 49 -10.87 7.66 -14.02
C ASP A 49 -10.86 9.21 -13.92
N GLU A 50 -11.96 9.87 -14.28
CA GLU A 50 -12.17 11.31 -14.03
C GLU A 50 -13.64 11.63 -13.83
N MET A 51 -13.92 12.62 -13.00
CA MET A 51 -15.25 13.17 -12.78
C MET A 51 -15.17 14.69 -12.77
N THR A 52 -15.78 15.32 -13.78
CA THR A 52 -15.74 16.78 -13.98
C THR A 52 -16.90 17.44 -13.25
N SER A 53 -16.66 18.57 -12.60
CA SER A 53 -17.71 19.43 -12.03
C SER A 53 -18.52 20.17 -13.11
N ALA A 54 -19.61 20.79 -12.71
CA ALA A 54 -20.50 21.53 -13.64
C ALA A 54 -19.81 22.74 -14.30
N ASP A 55 -18.81 23.32 -13.64
CA ASP A 55 -18.01 24.45 -14.15
C ASP A 55 -16.74 24.02 -14.91
N GLY A 56 -16.52 22.70 -15.07
CA GLY A 56 -15.39 22.14 -15.80
C GLY A 56 -14.10 22.05 -14.99
N THR A 57 -14.15 22.24 -13.65
CA THR A 57 -12.99 22.14 -12.76
C THR A 57 -12.85 20.76 -12.15
N TYR A 58 -11.70 20.48 -11.55
CA TYR A 58 -11.39 19.25 -10.81
C TYR A 58 -10.92 19.60 -9.40
N GLU A 59 -11.80 19.41 -8.41
CA GLU A 59 -11.53 19.79 -7.02
C GLU A 59 -10.42 18.96 -6.38
N ILE A 60 -10.28 17.68 -6.80
CA ILE A 60 -9.26 16.76 -6.31
C ILE A 60 -8.37 16.35 -7.47
N ALA A 61 -7.08 16.46 -7.29
CA ALA A 61 -6.10 15.95 -8.24
C ALA A 61 -5.27 14.83 -7.62
N PHE A 62 -4.83 13.91 -8.48
CA PHE A 62 -3.83 12.91 -8.15
C PHE A 62 -2.63 13.09 -9.08
N VAL A 63 -1.41 13.07 -8.53
CA VAL A 63 -0.18 13.15 -9.32
C VAL A 63 0.64 11.88 -9.08
N THR A 64 0.89 11.10 -10.16
CA THR A 64 1.71 9.89 -10.10
C THR A 64 3.18 10.22 -9.83
N ASP A 65 3.91 9.32 -9.17
CA ASP A 65 5.35 9.50 -8.91
C ASP A 65 6.22 9.01 -10.07
N VAL A 66 6.16 7.72 -10.35
CA VAL A 66 6.90 7.05 -11.42
C VAL A 66 5.94 6.20 -12.26
N GLY A 67 6.19 6.11 -13.55
CA GLY A 67 5.54 5.17 -14.44
C GLY A 67 4.06 5.41 -14.67
N GLN A 68 3.28 4.36 -14.48
CA GLN A 68 1.90 4.27 -14.92
C GLN A 68 0.93 4.41 -13.77
N LEU A 69 -0.20 5.05 -14.02
CA LEU A 69 -1.31 5.13 -13.08
C LEU A 69 -1.83 3.72 -12.70
N LYS A 70 -2.05 2.86 -13.70
CA LYS A 70 -2.61 1.51 -13.51
C LYS A 70 -1.49 0.49 -13.32
N ASP A 71 -0.75 0.67 -12.24
CA ASP A 71 0.37 -0.18 -11.84
C ASP A 71 -0.05 -1.41 -11.01
N LYS A 72 -1.35 -1.54 -10.73
CA LYS A 72 -1.95 -2.59 -9.90
C LYS A 72 -1.32 -2.70 -8.51
N SER A 73 -0.80 -1.60 -8.01
CA SER A 73 -0.11 -1.49 -6.73
C SER A 73 -0.24 -0.07 -6.17
N PHE A 74 0.87 0.65 -6.00
CA PHE A 74 0.99 1.90 -5.25
C PHE A 74 0.22 3.08 -5.86
N ASN A 75 0.49 3.43 -7.15
CA ASN A 75 -0.21 4.56 -7.79
C ASN A 75 -1.69 4.25 -7.96
N GLN A 76 -2.02 3.06 -8.47
CA GLN A 76 -3.43 2.67 -8.65
C GLN A 76 -4.17 2.65 -7.32
N GLY A 77 -3.63 2.00 -6.29
CA GLY A 77 -4.30 1.91 -4.98
C GLY A 77 -4.48 3.28 -4.31
N THR A 78 -3.54 4.21 -4.49
CA THR A 78 -3.69 5.59 -4.01
C THR A 78 -4.78 6.32 -4.79
N PHE A 79 -4.79 6.20 -6.12
CA PHE A 79 -5.81 6.83 -6.97
C PHE A 79 -7.20 6.20 -6.78
N ASP A 80 -7.29 4.92 -6.49
CA ASP A 80 -8.54 4.25 -6.15
C ASP A 80 -9.18 4.89 -4.91
N GLY A 81 -8.37 5.29 -3.93
CA GLY A 81 -8.86 6.10 -2.79
C GLY A 81 -9.42 7.46 -3.21
N VAL A 82 -8.78 8.14 -4.17
CA VAL A 82 -9.29 9.40 -4.75
C VAL A 82 -10.61 9.18 -5.48
N LYS A 83 -10.68 8.15 -6.34
CA LYS A 83 -11.89 7.79 -7.10
C LYS A 83 -13.06 7.48 -6.17
N GLN A 84 -12.82 6.60 -5.20
CA GLN A 84 -13.84 6.17 -4.24
C GLN A 84 -14.37 7.37 -3.47
N TYR A 85 -13.47 8.18 -2.89
CA TYR A 85 -13.87 9.37 -2.15
C TYR A 85 -14.63 10.38 -3.01
N GLY A 86 -14.15 10.68 -4.21
CA GLY A 86 -14.76 11.62 -5.13
C GLY A 86 -16.16 11.16 -5.55
N TYR A 87 -16.31 9.88 -5.90
CA TYR A 87 -17.58 9.29 -6.29
C TYR A 87 -18.60 9.31 -5.16
N GLU A 88 -18.23 8.85 -3.96
CA GLU A 88 -19.12 8.79 -2.79
C GLU A 88 -19.59 10.18 -2.30
N ASN A 89 -18.74 11.21 -2.46
CA ASN A 89 -19.00 12.55 -1.97
C ASN A 89 -19.38 13.54 -3.08
N GLY A 90 -19.57 13.08 -4.32
CA GLY A 90 -19.92 13.93 -5.45
C GLY A 90 -18.90 15.00 -5.78
N LYS A 91 -17.60 14.70 -5.56
CA LYS A 91 -16.47 15.61 -5.82
C LYS A 91 -15.86 15.31 -7.18
N SER A 92 -15.50 16.35 -7.92
CA SER A 92 -14.77 16.21 -9.17
C SER A 92 -13.30 15.86 -8.93
N TYR A 93 -12.75 14.98 -9.77
CA TYR A 93 -11.36 14.54 -9.65
C TYR A 93 -10.74 14.18 -11.00
N LYS A 94 -9.40 14.28 -11.07
CA LYS A 94 -8.60 13.88 -12.22
C LYS A 94 -7.19 13.50 -11.80
N TYR A 95 -6.56 12.57 -12.55
CA TYR A 95 -5.15 12.29 -12.39
C TYR A 95 -4.29 13.09 -13.38
N TYR A 96 -3.04 13.32 -12.99
CA TYR A 96 -2.01 13.97 -13.79
C TYR A 96 -0.75 13.12 -13.74
N GLN A 97 -0.17 12.88 -14.89
CA GLN A 97 1.07 12.13 -15.01
C GLN A 97 2.18 13.07 -15.43
N PRO A 98 3.29 13.15 -14.66
CA PRO A 98 4.44 13.97 -15.03
C PRO A 98 5.02 13.57 -16.38
N ALA A 99 5.52 14.54 -17.14
CA ALA A 99 6.28 14.27 -18.34
C ALA A 99 7.53 13.42 -17.99
N GLY A 100 7.98 12.58 -18.90
CA GLY A 100 9.14 11.72 -18.66
C GLY A 100 8.85 10.42 -17.89
N GLY A 101 7.67 10.22 -17.33
CA GLY A 101 7.29 8.98 -16.62
C GLY A 101 8.31 8.62 -15.53
N ASN A 102 8.93 7.44 -15.60
CA ASN A 102 9.93 6.98 -14.62
C ASN A 102 11.22 7.82 -14.60
N GLN A 103 11.44 8.68 -15.60
CA GLN A 103 12.57 9.59 -15.67
C GLN A 103 12.17 11.04 -15.37
N ALA A 104 10.96 11.28 -14.87
CA ALA A 104 10.46 12.61 -14.54
C ALA A 104 11.39 13.30 -13.53
N THR A 105 11.66 14.58 -13.79
CA THR A 105 12.39 15.47 -12.87
C THR A 105 11.43 16.06 -11.84
N ASP A 106 11.98 16.77 -10.85
CA ASP A 106 11.16 17.53 -9.89
C ASP A 106 10.37 18.63 -10.60
N GLU A 107 10.94 19.25 -11.64
CA GLU A 107 10.27 20.25 -12.49
C GLU A 107 9.10 19.63 -13.28
N ASP A 108 9.25 18.42 -13.80
CA ASP A 108 8.17 17.72 -14.51
C ASP A 108 7.01 17.41 -13.56
N ARG A 109 7.30 16.95 -12.35
CA ARG A 109 6.30 16.70 -11.29
C ARG A 109 5.64 17.99 -10.83
N PHE A 110 6.45 19.04 -10.62
CA PHE A 110 5.92 20.37 -10.29
C PHE A 110 5.00 20.92 -11.39
N ALA A 111 5.36 20.73 -12.67
CA ALA A 111 4.51 21.14 -13.79
C ALA A 111 3.16 20.42 -13.78
N ALA A 112 3.12 19.14 -13.41
CA ALA A 112 1.87 18.39 -13.25
C ALA A 112 1.03 18.92 -12.07
N MET A 113 1.64 19.22 -10.92
CA MET A 113 0.97 19.83 -9.75
C MET A 113 0.43 21.23 -10.09
N LYS A 114 1.23 22.03 -10.80
CA LYS A 114 0.81 23.37 -11.27
C LYS A 114 -0.41 23.27 -12.18
N LEU A 115 -0.38 22.37 -13.16
CA LEU A 115 -1.52 22.17 -14.07
C LEU A 115 -2.78 21.73 -13.30
N ALA A 116 -2.63 20.87 -12.29
CA ALA A 116 -3.72 20.45 -11.42
C ALA A 116 -4.34 21.65 -10.66
N ALA A 117 -3.49 22.48 -10.04
CA ALA A 117 -3.93 23.69 -9.33
C ALA A 117 -4.61 24.69 -10.27
N GLU A 118 -4.07 24.92 -11.47
CA GLU A 118 -4.66 25.80 -12.50
C GLU A 118 -6.01 25.27 -13.02
N ASN A 119 -6.23 23.95 -12.98
CA ASN A 119 -7.51 23.32 -13.31
C ASN A 119 -8.50 23.28 -12.13
N GLY A 120 -8.19 23.96 -11.03
CA GLY A 120 -9.11 24.16 -9.91
C GLY A 120 -8.92 23.21 -8.74
N ALA A 121 -7.84 22.42 -8.69
CA ALA A 121 -7.60 21.52 -7.57
C ALA A 121 -7.43 22.29 -6.26
N LYS A 122 -8.22 21.89 -5.25
CA LYS A 122 -8.13 22.34 -3.86
C LYS A 122 -7.29 21.39 -3.03
N VAL A 123 -7.29 20.12 -3.42
CA VAL A 123 -6.45 19.08 -2.82
C VAL A 123 -5.71 18.35 -3.93
N ILE A 124 -4.40 18.19 -3.76
CA ILE A 124 -3.55 17.41 -4.66
C ILE A 124 -2.94 16.25 -3.86
N VAL A 125 -3.30 15.03 -4.24
CA VAL A 125 -2.72 13.80 -3.70
C VAL A 125 -1.47 13.48 -4.51
N CYS A 126 -0.32 13.43 -3.83
CA CYS A 126 0.99 13.18 -4.39
C CYS A 126 1.48 11.81 -3.89
N ALA A 127 1.64 10.86 -4.80
CA ALA A 127 2.08 9.52 -4.44
C ALA A 127 3.61 9.42 -4.55
N GLY A 128 4.23 8.87 -3.48
CA GLY A 128 5.61 8.44 -3.49
C GLY A 128 6.65 9.52 -3.11
N TYR A 129 7.72 9.04 -2.50
CA TYR A 129 8.81 9.86 -1.99
C TYR A 129 9.46 10.78 -3.05
N ALA A 130 9.40 10.38 -4.32
CA ALA A 130 9.96 11.15 -5.43
C ALA A 130 9.23 12.48 -5.69
N GLN A 131 8.09 12.72 -5.04
CA GLN A 131 7.35 13.99 -5.13
C GLN A 131 7.96 15.10 -4.26
N ALA A 132 8.89 14.78 -3.35
CA ALA A 132 9.39 15.72 -2.34
C ALA A 132 9.95 17.02 -2.96
N GLY A 133 10.85 16.92 -3.94
CA GLY A 133 11.44 18.11 -4.58
C GLY A 133 10.41 18.98 -5.32
N ALA A 134 9.43 18.34 -5.97
CA ALA A 134 8.32 19.04 -6.60
C ALA A 134 7.40 19.74 -5.59
N LEU A 135 7.16 19.10 -4.43
CA LEU A 135 6.38 19.70 -3.34
C LEU A 135 7.07 20.93 -2.74
N GLU A 136 8.40 20.93 -2.61
CA GLU A 136 9.15 22.11 -2.17
C GLU A 136 8.91 23.33 -3.08
N LEU A 137 8.68 23.10 -4.37
CA LEU A 137 8.31 24.14 -5.33
C LEU A 137 6.80 24.49 -5.27
N ALA A 138 5.95 23.50 -5.08
CA ALA A 138 4.49 23.65 -5.14
C ALA A 138 3.90 24.32 -3.89
N MET A 139 4.38 23.96 -2.68
CA MET A 139 3.89 24.50 -1.42
C MET A 139 3.84 26.03 -1.36
N PRO A 140 4.93 26.77 -1.68
CA PRO A 140 4.90 28.22 -1.65
C PRO A 140 4.18 28.83 -2.86
N ALA A 141 4.12 28.12 -4.00
CA ALA A 141 3.47 28.60 -5.21
C ALA A 141 1.94 28.55 -5.12
N PHE A 142 1.39 27.60 -4.35
CA PHE A 142 -0.04 27.36 -4.20
C PHE A 142 -0.42 27.23 -2.72
N PRO A 143 -0.35 28.32 -1.92
CA PRO A 143 -0.54 28.26 -0.47
C PRO A 143 -1.96 27.86 -0.05
N ASP A 144 -2.95 28.04 -0.94
CA ASP A 144 -4.36 27.67 -0.68
C ASP A 144 -4.71 26.24 -1.11
N VAL A 145 -3.76 25.52 -1.74
CA VAL A 145 -3.91 24.11 -2.12
C VAL A 145 -3.38 23.22 -1.01
N LYS A 146 -4.15 22.21 -0.61
CA LYS A 146 -3.73 21.18 0.33
C LYS A 146 -3.05 20.04 -0.41
N PHE A 147 -1.89 19.61 0.07
CA PHE A 147 -1.11 18.51 -0.53
C PHE A 147 -1.12 17.30 0.41
N VAL A 148 -1.58 16.16 -0.09
CA VAL A 148 -1.51 14.87 0.61
C VAL A 148 -0.32 14.11 0.06
N PHE A 149 0.71 13.93 0.87
CA PHE A 149 1.96 13.29 0.46
C PHE A 149 2.03 11.86 0.98
N ILE A 150 1.62 10.89 0.15
CA ILE A 150 1.62 9.45 0.45
C ILE A 150 3.03 8.89 0.28
N ASP A 151 3.49 8.07 1.22
CA ASP A 151 4.89 7.66 1.43
C ASP A 151 5.83 8.87 1.57
N GLY A 152 5.30 9.89 2.24
CA GLY A 152 5.96 11.15 2.46
C GLY A 152 6.08 11.49 3.95
N TRP A 153 6.67 12.60 4.23
CA TRP A 153 6.96 13.08 5.58
C TRP A 153 6.51 14.52 5.76
N ALA A 154 6.52 14.98 7.01
CA ALA A 154 6.24 16.37 7.35
C ALA A 154 7.25 17.30 6.68
N MET A 155 6.77 18.29 5.94
CA MET A 155 7.63 19.23 5.21
C MET A 155 7.70 20.62 5.88
N GLY A 156 7.18 20.74 7.11
CA GLY A 156 7.18 22.00 7.86
C GLY A 156 6.26 23.07 7.28
N ASN A 157 5.27 22.67 6.47
CA ASN A 157 4.32 23.59 5.84
C ASN A 157 2.88 23.16 6.16
N PRO A 158 2.00 24.08 6.63
CA PRO A 158 0.64 23.75 7.07
C PRO A 158 -0.27 23.28 5.91
N ASN A 159 0.12 23.47 4.65
CA ASN A 159 -0.66 22.96 3.53
C ASN A 159 -0.24 21.56 3.05
N VAL A 160 0.68 20.87 3.77
CA VAL A 160 1.12 19.50 3.44
C VAL A 160 0.80 18.54 4.58
N ALA A 161 0.21 17.40 4.26
CA ALA A 161 0.07 16.24 5.16
C ALA A 161 0.96 15.10 4.64
N GLY A 162 2.06 14.82 5.32
CA GLY A 162 2.95 13.69 5.03
C GLY A 162 2.46 12.43 5.74
N ILE A 163 2.25 11.36 4.99
CA ILE A 163 1.74 10.06 5.49
C ILE A 163 2.74 8.97 5.15
N CYS A 164 3.26 8.30 6.17
CA CYS A 164 4.11 7.12 6.10
C CYS A 164 3.40 5.90 6.68
N PHE A 165 3.91 4.73 6.36
CA PHE A 165 3.41 3.47 6.90
C PHE A 165 4.50 2.74 7.68
N LYS A 166 4.09 1.78 8.51
CA LYS A 166 5.00 0.87 9.21
C LYS A 166 5.23 -0.37 8.33
N GLU A 167 5.97 -0.18 7.25
CA GLU A 167 6.26 -1.23 6.27
C GLU A 167 7.02 -2.39 6.88
N GLU A 168 7.80 -2.16 7.94
CA GLU A 168 8.45 -3.21 8.70
C GLU A 168 7.45 -4.22 9.27
N GLN A 169 6.24 -3.77 9.64
CA GLN A 169 5.18 -4.66 10.13
C GLN A 169 4.59 -5.51 9.00
N CYS A 170 4.37 -4.92 7.81
CA CYS A 170 3.92 -5.67 6.63
C CYS A 170 4.94 -6.72 6.22
N GLY A 171 6.20 -6.30 6.11
CA GLY A 171 7.31 -7.19 5.77
C GLY A 171 7.42 -8.33 6.77
N TYR A 172 7.35 -8.03 8.06
CA TYR A 172 7.40 -9.03 9.13
C TYR A 172 6.27 -10.08 8.97
N LEU A 173 5.04 -9.62 8.80
CA LEU A 173 3.90 -10.52 8.60
C LEU A 173 4.06 -11.40 7.37
N ALA A 174 4.56 -10.86 6.26
CA ALA A 174 4.80 -11.60 5.02
C ALA A 174 5.93 -12.64 5.16
N GLY A 175 7.03 -12.28 5.82
CA GLY A 175 8.14 -13.20 6.10
C GLY A 175 7.74 -14.32 7.06
N TYR A 176 7.00 -13.98 8.09
CA TYR A 176 6.44 -14.95 9.03
C TYR A 176 5.51 -15.93 8.32
N ALA A 177 4.59 -15.40 7.49
CA ALA A 177 3.64 -16.19 6.71
C ALA A 177 4.35 -17.19 5.78
N ALA A 178 5.37 -16.74 5.05
CA ALA A 178 6.12 -17.60 4.13
C ALA A 178 6.74 -18.81 4.83
N VAL A 179 7.37 -18.60 5.98
CA VAL A 179 8.01 -19.70 6.73
C VAL A 179 6.97 -20.57 7.43
N MET A 180 5.89 -19.99 7.96
CA MET A 180 4.80 -20.79 8.56
C MET A 180 4.10 -21.65 7.52
N GLU A 181 3.97 -21.19 6.29
CA GLU A 181 3.47 -22.00 5.17
C GLU A 181 4.38 -23.16 4.82
N GLY A 182 5.67 -23.08 5.14
CA GLY A 182 6.63 -24.18 4.99
C GLY A 182 7.79 -23.86 4.05
N TYR A 183 7.86 -22.65 3.48
CA TYR A 183 8.96 -22.24 2.62
C TYR A 183 10.22 -21.95 3.44
N THR A 184 11.35 -22.45 2.96
CA THR A 184 12.67 -22.28 3.59
C THR A 184 13.72 -21.65 2.66
N LYS A 185 13.40 -21.53 1.38
CA LYS A 185 14.25 -20.85 0.39
C LYS A 185 13.49 -19.64 -0.18
N LEU A 186 13.74 -18.50 0.43
CA LEU A 186 13.03 -17.27 0.17
C LEU A 186 13.81 -16.36 -0.78
N GLY A 187 13.09 -15.40 -1.37
CA GLY A 187 13.67 -14.30 -2.13
C GLY A 187 13.04 -12.98 -1.75
N PHE A 188 13.80 -11.90 -1.84
CA PHE A 188 13.33 -10.53 -1.80
C PHE A 188 13.92 -9.76 -2.97
N SER A 189 13.07 -9.11 -3.75
CA SER A 189 13.48 -8.21 -4.83
C SER A 189 12.80 -6.86 -4.64
N GLY A 190 13.61 -5.83 -4.34
CA GLY A 190 13.13 -4.52 -3.92
C GLY A 190 13.27 -3.43 -4.97
N GLY A 191 12.32 -2.52 -4.98
CA GLY A 191 12.31 -1.30 -5.77
C GLY A 191 13.17 -0.19 -5.17
N GLY A 192 13.50 0.84 -5.98
CA GLY A 192 14.26 2.01 -5.52
C GLY A 192 15.75 1.78 -5.32
N GLY A 193 16.29 0.60 -5.70
CA GLY A 193 17.74 0.35 -5.66
C GLY A 193 18.37 0.42 -4.28
N GLY A 194 17.61 0.21 -3.20
CA GLY A 194 18.07 0.34 -1.81
C GLY A 194 18.08 1.77 -1.26
N ALA A 195 17.64 2.75 -2.03
CA ALA A 195 17.56 4.15 -1.60
C ALA A 195 16.14 4.55 -1.10
N ASN A 196 15.15 3.67 -1.24
CA ASN A 196 13.78 3.91 -0.78
C ASN A 196 13.59 3.32 0.62
N ALA A 197 13.39 4.18 1.61
CA ALA A 197 13.24 3.79 3.02
C ALA A 197 12.02 2.87 3.26
N ALA A 198 10.90 3.05 2.55
CA ALA A 198 9.74 2.18 2.66
C ALA A 198 10.07 0.76 2.19
N CYS A 199 10.69 0.60 1.01
CA CYS A 199 11.13 -0.70 0.51
C CYS A 199 12.18 -1.35 1.43
N ASN A 200 13.10 -0.55 1.99
CA ASN A 200 14.10 -1.05 2.95
C ASN A 200 13.41 -1.60 4.22
N ARG A 201 12.41 -0.89 4.77
CA ARG A 201 11.63 -1.37 5.92
C ARG A 201 10.83 -2.63 5.59
N TYR A 202 10.20 -2.72 4.42
CA TYR A 202 9.55 -3.95 3.96
C TYR A 202 10.53 -5.13 3.96
N GLY A 203 11.69 -4.95 3.31
CA GLY A 203 12.70 -6.00 3.19
C GLY A 203 13.30 -6.40 4.54
N TYR A 204 13.63 -5.43 5.39
CA TYR A 204 14.16 -5.71 6.72
C TYR A 204 13.11 -6.37 7.62
N GLY A 205 11.87 -5.93 7.56
CA GLY A 205 10.74 -6.59 8.24
C GLY A 205 10.57 -8.03 7.77
N TYR A 206 10.68 -8.29 6.47
CA TYR A 206 10.58 -9.64 5.89
C TYR A 206 11.62 -10.60 6.46
N VAL A 207 12.86 -10.15 6.60
CA VAL A 207 13.93 -10.94 7.25
C VAL A 207 13.60 -11.22 8.71
N GLN A 208 13.14 -10.21 9.47
CA GLN A 208 12.78 -10.37 10.88
C GLN A 208 11.60 -11.34 11.09
N GLY A 209 10.59 -11.26 10.23
CA GLY A 209 9.45 -12.19 10.27
C GLY A 209 9.84 -13.62 9.93
N ALA A 210 10.67 -13.80 8.91
CA ALA A 210 11.23 -15.11 8.55
C ALA A 210 12.06 -15.71 9.69
N GLU A 211 12.92 -14.91 10.35
CA GLU A 211 13.70 -15.34 11.53
C GLU A 211 12.80 -15.79 12.66
N ALA A 212 11.78 -15.01 13.00
CA ALA A 212 10.87 -15.33 14.09
C ALA A 212 10.10 -16.66 13.85
N ALA A 213 9.58 -16.84 12.63
CA ALA A 213 8.88 -18.06 12.26
C ALA A 213 9.83 -19.28 12.16
N ALA A 214 11.06 -19.07 11.64
CA ALA A 214 12.09 -20.10 11.57
C ALA A 214 12.49 -20.62 12.97
N ALA A 215 12.61 -19.70 13.93
CA ALA A 215 12.87 -20.05 15.33
C ALA A 215 11.71 -20.89 15.93
N VAL A 216 10.44 -20.50 15.67
CA VAL A 216 9.26 -21.24 16.12
C VAL A 216 9.22 -22.65 15.53
N LYS A 217 9.50 -22.79 14.22
CA LYS A 217 9.48 -24.09 13.52
C LYS A 217 10.78 -24.89 13.70
N ASN A 218 11.82 -24.30 14.28
CA ASN A 218 13.16 -24.87 14.40
C ASN A 218 13.73 -25.32 13.04
N VAL A 219 13.68 -24.42 12.05
CA VAL A 219 14.20 -24.61 10.70
C VAL A 219 15.22 -23.55 10.36
N ASN A 220 16.07 -23.80 9.34
CA ASN A 220 16.94 -22.77 8.75
C ASN A 220 16.34 -22.32 7.44
N VAL A 221 16.48 -21.01 7.17
CA VAL A 221 15.99 -20.34 5.97
C VAL A 221 17.19 -19.77 5.19
N GLU A 222 17.19 -19.95 3.89
CA GLU A 222 18.09 -19.26 2.96
C GLU A 222 17.31 -18.15 2.26
N MET A 223 17.87 -16.94 2.15
CA MET A 223 17.20 -15.82 1.50
C MET A 223 18.09 -15.13 0.47
N ASN A 224 17.71 -15.23 -0.81
CA ASN A 224 18.25 -14.37 -1.86
C ASN A 224 17.66 -12.97 -1.71
N TYR A 225 18.51 -11.93 -1.72
CA TYR A 225 18.09 -10.56 -1.47
C TYR A 225 18.78 -9.61 -2.45
N SER A 226 18.01 -8.82 -3.19
CA SER A 226 18.56 -7.96 -4.23
C SER A 226 17.76 -6.69 -4.49
N TRP A 227 18.48 -5.64 -4.87
CA TRP A 227 17.97 -4.40 -5.42
C TRP A 227 18.22 -4.27 -6.94
N LEU A 228 18.85 -5.28 -7.54
CA LEU A 228 19.14 -5.27 -8.97
C LEU A 228 17.85 -5.16 -9.79
N TYR A 229 17.93 -4.35 -10.85
CA TYR A 229 16.84 -4.12 -11.80
C TYR A 229 15.56 -3.49 -11.20
N GLY A 230 15.61 -3.08 -9.91
CA GLY A 230 14.49 -2.48 -9.20
C GLY A 230 14.48 -0.96 -9.14
N SER A 231 15.55 -0.27 -9.57
CA SER A 231 15.74 1.17 -9.35
C SER A 231 14.61 2.05 -9.94
N SER A 232 13.98 1.61 -11.01
CA SER A 232 12.88 2.33 -11.69
C SER A 232 11.48 1.82 -11.35
N PHE A 233 11.34 0.88 -10.40
CA PHE A 233 10.06 0.25 -10.06
C PHE A 233 9.29 -0.32 -11.28
N SER A 234 10.01 -0.81 -12.29
CA SER A 234 9.42 -1.27 -13.55
C SER A 234 9.71 -2.74 -13.81
N ALA A 235 8.79 -3.39 -14.51
CA ALA A 235 9.03 -4.70 -15.08
C ALA A 235 10.16 -4.64 -16.12
N SER A 236 10.99 -5.67 -16.17
CA SER A 236 12.05 -5.81 -17.17
C SER A 236 12.39 -7.27 -17.45
N ASN A 237 12.98 -7.53 -18.61
CA ASN A 237 13.45 -8.87 -18.95
C ASN A 237 14.62 -9.32 -18.07
N GLU A 238 15.46 -8.37 -17.63
CA GLU A 238 16.60 -8.63 -16.75
C GLU A 238 16.10 -9.08 -15.37
N LEU A 239 15.09 -8.39 -14.82
CA LEU A 239 14.46 -8.76 -13.56
C LEU A 239 13.80 -10.14 -13.66
N GLN A 240 13.06 -10.40 -14.73
CA GLN A 240 12.42 -11.70 -14.97
C GLN A 240 13.48 -12.82 -15.08
N THR A 241 14.59 -12.58 -15.78
CA THR A 241 15.69 -13.54 -15.92
C THR A 241 16.35 -13.83 -14.58
N MET A 242 16.58 -12.80 -13.76
CA MET A 242 17.14 -12.98 -12.42
C MET A 242 16.19 -13.83 -11.55
N ALA A 243 14.91 -13.51 -11.53
CA ALA A 243 13.91 -14.25 -10.76
C ALA A 243 13.79 -15.70 -11.21
N ALA A 244 13.76 -15.96 -12.53
CA ALA A 244 13.77 -17.32 -13.09
C ALA A 244 15.02 -18.10 -12.64
N GLY A 245 16.19 -17.48 -12.70
CA GLY A 245 17.43 -18.08 -12.21
C GLY A 245 17.38 -18.44 -10.73
N TRP A 246 16.75 -17.61 -9.88
CA TRP A 246 16.57 -17.93 -8.47
C TRP A 246 15.65 -19.13 -8.27
N TYR A 247 14.50 -19.17 -8.95
CA TYR A 247 13.58 -20.30 -8.88
C TYR A 247 14.22 -21.60 -9.37
N GLN A 248 14.93 -21.59 -10.49
CA GLN A 248 15.67 -22.74 -11.01
C GLN A 248 16.75 -23.25 -10.04
N ASN A 249 17.31 -22.37 -9.21
CA ASN A 249 18.26 -22.71 -8.15
C ASN A 249 17.60 -23.02 -6.80
N GLY A 250 16.26 -23.14 -6.80
CA GLY A 250 15.48 -23.67 -5.70
C GLY A 250 14.87 -22.63 -4.76
N THR A 251 14.91 -21.33 -5.07
CA THR A 251 14.04 -20.34 -4.38
C THR A 251 12.58 -20.74 -4.57
N GLU A 252 11.80 -20.76 -3.51
CA GLU A 252 10.42 -21.28 -3.51
C GLU A 252 9.40 -20.12 -3.65
N VAL A 253 9.69 -18.99 -3.01
CA VAL A 253 8.85 -17.80 -3.03
C VAL A 253 9.69 -16.53 -3.03
N ILE A 254 9.32 -15.54 -3.87
CA ILE A 254 9.98 -14.23 -3.91
C ILE A 254 8.98 -13.15 -3.49
N PHE A 255 9.36 -12.30 -2.54
CA PHE A 255 8.63 -11.08 -2.24
C PHE A 255 9.00 -10.01 -3.27
N ALA A 256 8.01 -9.65 -4.12
CA ALA A 256 8.12 -8.65 -5.18
C ALA A 256 7.77 -7.25 -4.63
N CYS A 257 8.72 -6.58 -4.00
CA CYS A 257 8.52 -5.32 -3.31
C CYS A 257 8.82 -4.12 -4.23
N GLY A 258 7.90 -3.80 -5.16
CA GLY A 258 8.15 -2.69 -6.06
C GLY A 258 7.12 -2.48 -7.18
N GLY A 259 5.83 -2.51 -6.87
CA GLY A 259 4.76 -2.21 -7.82
C GLY A 259 4.85 -3.05 -9.10
N PRO A 260 5.02 -2.44 -10.29
CA PRO A 260 5.07 -3.15 -11.58
C PRO A 260 6.20 -4.18 -11.73
N MET A 261 7.22 -4.18 -10.85
CA MET A 261 8.22 -5.25 -10.80
C MET A 261 7.58 -6.63 -10.61
N PHE A 262 6.41 -6.66 -9.99
CA PHE A 262 5.59 -7.86 -9.80
C PHE A 262 5.38 -8.63 -11.10
N ASP A 263 5.11 -7.96 -12.22
CA ASP A 263 4.83 -8.62 -13.50
C ASP A 263 6.00 -9.50 -13.95
N SER A 264 7.26 -9.03 -13.81
CA SER A 264 8.46 -9.80 -14.14
C SER A 264 8.64 -11.03 -13.24
N ILE A 265 8.46 -10.85 -11.94
CA ILE A 265 8.69 -11.91 -10.94
C ILE A 265 7.56 -12.94 -11.02
N SER A 266 6.32 -12.50 -11.20
CA SER A 266 5.16 -13.38 -11.36
C SER A 266 5.21 -14.18 -12.64
N ALA A 267 5.70 -13.59 -13.74
CA ALA A 267 5.93 -14.33 -15.00
C ALA A 267 6.99 -15.42 -14.83
N ALA A 268 8.09 -15.13 -14.11
CA ALA A 268 9.12 -16.11 -13.79
C ALA A 268 8.57 -17.22 -12.88
N ALA A 269 7.81 -16.87 -11.84
CA ALA A 269 7.18 -17.81 -10.92
C ALA A 269 6.21 -18.76 -11.64
N SER A 270 5.42 -18.22 -12.59
CA SER A 270 4.47 -19.02 -13.37
C SER A 270 5.17 -20.04 -14.28
N ALA A 271 6.35 -19.67 -14.80
CA ALA A 271 7.14 -20.55 -15.67
C ALA A 271 7.81 -21.71 -14.88
N GLU A 272 8.12 -21.48 -13.61
CA GLU A 272 8.88 -22.41 -12.76
C GLU A 272 8.00 -23.09 -11.69
N ASP A 273 6.66 -22.95 -11.76
CA ASP A 273 5.68 -23.43 -10.77
C ASP A 273 6.01 -23.00 -9.33
N ALA A 274 6.52 -21.76 -9.20
CA ALA A 274 6.95 -21.18 -7.94
C ALA A 274 5.96 -20.11 -7.43
N LYS A 275 6.27 -19.44 -6.34
CA LYS A 275 5.35 -18.54 -5.63
C LYS A 275 5.88 -17.11 -5.53
N VAL A 276 4.93 -16.18 -5.35
CA VAL A 276 5.20 -14.74 -5.20
C VAL A 276 4.44 -14.20 -4.00
N ILE A 277 5.05 -13.25 -3.30
CA ILE A 277 4.37 -12.36 -2.35
C ILE A 277 4.25 -10.99 -3.02
N GLY A 278 3.02 -10.44 -3.04
CA GLY A 278 2.72 -9.12 -3.57
C GLY A 278 2.97 -7.99 -2.57
N VAL A 279 2.76 -6.74 -3.01
CA VAL A 279 3.00 -5.52 -2.22
C VAL A 279 1.89 -4.49 -2.38
N ASP A 280 1.73 -3.63 -1.38
CA ASP A 280 0.83 -2.46 -1.29
C ASP A 280 -0.65 -2.82 -1.24
N VAL A 281 -1.16 -3.54 -2.22
CA VAL A 281 -2.55 -4.00 -2.34
C VAL A 281 -2.60 -5.53 -2.44
N ASP A 282 -3.80 -6.09 -2.32
CA ASP A 282 -3.96 -7.52 -2.61
C ASP A 282 -3.76 -7.78 -4.11
N GLN A 283 -2.67 -8.46 -4.44
CA GLN A 283 -2.31 -8.80 -5.82
C GLN A 283 -2.70 -10.25 -6.21
N SER A 284 -3.47 -10.95 -5.38
CA SER A 284 -3.90 -12.34 -5.64
C SER A 284 -4.70 -12.49 -6.94
N PHE A 285 -5.44 -11.44 -7.35
CA PHE A 285 -6.21 -11.43 -8.59
C PHE A 285 -5.34 -11.38 -9.86
N GLN A 286 -4.05 -11.00 -9.75
CA GLN A 286 -3.17 -10.85 -10.91
C GLN A 286 -2.57 -12.19 -11.36
N SER A 287 -2.31 -13.11 -10.41
CA SER A 287 -1.68 -14.39 -10.71
C SER A 287 -2.02 -15.45 -9.66
N PRO A 288 -2.24 -16.71 -10.07
CA PRO A 288 -2.40 -17.83 -9.12
C PRO A 288 -1.10 -18.21 -8.41
N THR A 289 0.03 -17.60 -8.77
CA THR A 289 1.31 -17.79 -8.06
C THR A 289 1.38 -17.00 -6.75
N VAL A 290 0.50 -15.99 -6.56
CA VAL A 290 0.48 -15.16 -5.35
C VAL A 290 -0.07 -15.96 -4.18
N ILE A 291 0.73 -16.06 -3.10
CA ILE A 291 0.31 -16.71 -1.86
C ILE A 291 -0.26 -15.73 -0.84
N THR A 292 0.19 -14.50 -0.85
CA THR A 292 -0.29 -13.38 -0.04
C THR A 292 0.29 -12.06 -0.57
N SER A 293 -0.10 -10.93 0.03
CA SER A 293 0.45 -9.61 -0.28
C SER A 293 0.73 -8.84 1.01
N ALA A 294 1.89 -8.19 1.09
CA ALA A 294 2.23 -7.29 2.18
C ALA A 294 1.55 -5.94 1.94
N MET A 295 0.34 -5.77 2.50
CA MET A 295 -0.54 -4.64 2.18
C MET A 295 -0.31 -3.43 3.08
N LYS A 296 -0.47 -2.25 2.51
CA LYS A 296 -0.65 -0.98 3.23
C LYS A 296 -1.89 -0.25 2.74
N GLY A 297 -2.63 0.36 3.67
CA GLY A 297 -3.93 0.98 3.41
C GLY A 297 -3.84 2.35 2.74
N ILE A 298 -3.17 2.41 1.57
CA ILE A 298 -2.92 3.66 0.85
C ILE A 298 -4.19 4.35 0.39
N GLY A 299 -5.18 3.59 -0.10
CA GLY A 299 -6.49 4.11 -0.50
C GLY A 299 -7.25 4.69 0.68
N GLU A 300 -7.33 3.94 1.80
CA GLU A 300 -8.03 4.40 3.02
C GLU A 300 -7.34 5.64 3.62
N ALA A 301 -6.01 5.66 3.69
CA ALA A 301 -5.25 6.83 4.14
C ALA A 301 -5.53 8.07 3.26
N THR A 302 -5.64 7.86 1.95
CA THR A 302 -6.02 8.91 0.99
C THR A 302 -7.42 9.44 1.27
N MET A 303 -8.40 8.55 1.45
CA MET A 303 -9.79 8.94 1.76
C MET A 303 -9.89 9.72 3.07
N GLN A 304 -9.16 9.30 4.12
CA GLN A 304 -9.10 10.01 5.40
C GLN A 304 -8.50 11.41 5.26
N ALA A 305 -7.41 11.55 4.49
CA ALA A 305 -6.80 12.84 4.22
C ALA A 305 -7.73 13.77 3.43
N LEU A 306 -8.42 13.26 2.41
CA LEU A 306 -9.41 14.01 1.63
C LEU A 306 -10.58 14.46 2.52
N LYS A 307 -11.07 13.57 3.40
CA LYS A 307 -12.11 13.91 4.38
C LYS A 307 -11.66 15.00 5.34
N ALA A 308 -10.45 14.92 5.84
CA ALA A 308 -9.87 15.95 6.72
C ALA A 308 -9.74 17.30 5.99
N ALA A 309 -9.45 17.27 4.70
CA ALA A 309 -9.28 18.47 3.88
C ALA A 309 -10.57 19.25 3.59
N GLU A 310 -11.76 18.69 3.89
CA GLU A 310 -13.05 19.38 3.67
C GLU A 310 -13.20 20.63 4.54
N THR A 311 -12.53 20.69 5.69
CA THR A 311 -12.58 21.83 6.61
C THR A 311 -11.17 22.24 7.07
N GLU A 312 -11.00 23.50 7.40
CA GLU A 312 -9.70 23.99 7.91
C GLU A 312 -9.35 23.36 9.25
N ASP A 313 -10.31 23.22 10.15
CA ASP A 313 -10.08 22.59 11.47
C ASP A 313 -9.76 21.09 11.32
N GLY A 314 -10.46 20.38 10.42
CA GLY A 314 -10.19 18.98 10.11
C GLY A 314 -8.78 18.77 9.57
N TRP A 315 -8.39 19.59 8.61
CA TRP A 315 -7.06 19.56 8.03
C TRP A 315 -5.96 19.80 9.06
N LYS A 316 -6.11 20.88 9.86
CA LYS A 316 -5.15 21.24 10.90
C LYS A 316 -4.98 20.14 11.96
N VAL A 317 -6.08 19.48 12.35
CA VAL A 317 -6.04 18.35 13.29
C VAL A 317 -5.35 17.14 12.65
N PHE A 318 -5.57 16.92 11.36
CA PHE A 318 -5.03 15.77 10.64
C PHE A 318 -3.53 15.92 10.39
N ASN A 319 -3.08 17.06 9.87
CA ASN A 319 -1.68 17.26 9.46
C ASN A 319 -0.75 17.84 10.54
N GLY A 320 -1.26 18.20 11.73
CA GLY A 320 -0.44 18.74 12.81
C GLY A 320 0.31 20.03 12.42
N ASP A 321 -0.33 20.94 11.67
CA ASP A 321 0.29 22.15 11.10
C ASP A 321 1.48 21.84 10.14
N GLY A 322 1.53 20.60 9.58
CA GLY A 322 2.60 20.16 8.65
C GLY A 322 3.93 19.84 9.33
N THR A 323 3.98 19.80 10.66
CA THR A 323 5.21 19.56 11.44
C THR A 323 5.38 18.12 11.89
N GLU A 324 4.32 17.32 11.85
CA GLU A 324 4.34 15.90 12.25
C GLU A 324 4.03 15.00 11.05
N THR A 325 4.82 13.95 10.89
CA THR A 325 4.52 12.88 9.94
C THR A 325 3.46 11.95 10.52
N ILE A 326 2.41 11.71 9.76
CA ILE A 326 1.37 10.74 10.10
C ILE A 326 1.93 9.36 9.79
N THR A 327 2.11 8.51 10.81
CA THR A 327 2.63 7.16 10.63
C THR A 327 1.57 6.14 10.97
N LEU A 328 1.15 5.37 9.96
CA LEU A 328 0.07 4.40 10.04
C LEU A 328 0.61 2.96 10.06
N GLY A 329 0.10 2.14 10.96
CA GLY A 329 0.54 0.75 11.11
C GLY A 329 -0.63 -0.20 11.41
N ALA A 330 -0.31 -1.35 11.97
CA ALA A 330 -1.29 -2.36 12.37
C ALA A 330 -2.30 -1.82 13.41
N ALA A 331 -1.86 -0.91 14.29
CA ALA A 331 -2.73 -0.30 15.29
C ALA A 331 -3.84 0.56 14.69
N GLU A 332 -3.59 1.13 13.52
CA GLU A 332 -4.53 1.91 12.73
C GLU A 332 -5.27 1.05 11.69
N GLY A 333 -4.99 -0.26 11.63
CA GLY A 333 -5.52 -1.15 10.60
C GLY A 333 -4.96 -0.87 9.19
N ALA A 334 -3.86 -0.12 9.13
CA ALA A 334 -3.31 0.37 7.86
C ALA A 334 -2.25 -0.55 7.25
N VAL A 335 -1.88 -1.64 7.91
CA VAL A 335 -0.94 -2.63 7.39
C VAL A 335 -1.38 -4.05 7.78
N GLY A 336 -1.12 -5.03 6.91
CA GLY A 336 -1.50 -6.42 7.16
C GLY A 336 -1.38 -7.31 5.93
N LEU A 337 -1.98 -8.50 6.04
CA LEU A 337 -2.13 -9.44 4.93
C LEU A 337 -3.61 -9.55 4.53
N PRO A 338 -3.93 -9.88 3.25
CA PRO A 338 -5.31 -10.01 2.77
C PRO A 338 -5.98 -11.26 3.36
N THR A 339 -6.92 -11.07 4.28
CA THR A 339 -7.65 -12.19 4.90
C THR A 339 -8.83 -12.67 4.07
N ALA A 340 -9.41 -11.82 3.21
CA ALA A 340 -10.53 -12.16 2.35
C ALA A 340 -10.15 -13.13 1.21
N THR A 341 -8.89 -13.09 0.78
CA THR A 341 -8.34 -13.91 -0.30
C THR A 341 -7.28 -14.90 0.22
N TRP A 342 -7.36 -15.26 1.50
CA TRP A 342 -6.40 -16.13 2.16
C TRP A 342 -6.23 -17.47 1.44
N SER A 343 -5.01 -17.77 1.01
CA SER A 343 -4.70 -18.99 0.26
C SER A 343 -3.69 -19.93 0.93
N LEU A 344 -3.11 -19.49 2.06
CA LEU A 344 -2.16 -20.30 2.82
C LEU A 344 -2.85 -21.53 3.43
N GLN A 345 -2.17 -22.69 3.40
CA GLN A 345 -2.73 -23.96 3.80
C GLN A 345 -2.24 -24.42 5.18
N ASN A 346 -1.02 -24.02 5.55
CA ASN A 346 -0.35 -24.49 6.78
C ASN A 346 -0.35 -23.42 7.88
N TRP A 347 -0.80 -22.22 7.57
CA TRP A 347 -0.98 -21.13 8.52
C TRP A 347 -2.34 -20.49 8.32
N THR A 348 -3.11 -20.38 9.39
CA THR A 348 -4.52 -19.99 9.36
C THR A 348 -4.71 -18.49 9.62
N VAL A 349 -5.88 -17.97 9.24
CA VAL A 349 -6.29 -16.59 9.57
C VAL A 349 -6.35 -16.36 11.08
N ASP A 350 -6.76 -17.36 11.86
CA ASP A 350 -6.80 -17.24 13.34
C ASP A 350 -5.41 -17.12 13.94
N GLU A 351 -4.42 -17.87 13.43
CA GLU A 351 -3.02 -17.75 13.85
C GLU A 351 -2.42 -16.41 13.42
N TYR A 352 -2.74 -15.93 12.20
CA TYR A 352 -2.39 -14.58 11.76
C TYR A 352 -2.97 -13.51 12.71
N ASN A 353 -4.25 -13.59 13.05
CA ASN A 353 -4.89 -12.65 13.94
C ASN A 353 -4.27 -12.68 15.36
N ALA A 354 -3.86 -13.87 15.84
CA ALA A 354 -3.16 -14.00 17.12
C ALA A 354 -1.78 -13.30 17.08
N LEU A 355 -1.00 -13.49 16.01
CA LEU A 355 0.27 -12.78 15.82
C LEU A 355 0.07 -11.27 15.74
N LEU A 356 -0.95 -10.81 14.99
CA LEU A 356 -1.29 -9.40 14.86
C LEU A 356 -1.65 -8.81 16.23
N ALA A 357 -2.43 -9.53 17.06
CA ALA A 357 -2.75 -9.13 18.42
C ALA A 357 -1.51 -9.03 19.30
N ASP A 358 -0.53 -9.89 19.15
CA ASP A 358 0.74 -9.84 19.89
C ASP A 358 1.61 -8.64 19.45
N ILE A 359 1.61 -8.30 18.16
CA ILE A 359 2.25 -7.06 17.66
C ILE A 359 1.57 -5.82 18.26
N LEU A 360 0.24 -5.77 18.25
CA LEU A 360 -0.55 -4.67 18.82
C LEU A 360 -0.36 -4.51 20.34
N ALA A 361 -0.17 -5.63 21.04
CA ALA A 361 0.09 -5.65 22.49
C ALA A 361 1.56 -5.32 22.83
N GLY A 362 2.44 -5.11 21.82
CA GLY A 362 3.87 -4.83 22.03
C GLY A 362 4.68 -6.04 22.53
N LYS A 363 4.14 -7.26 22.42
CA LYS A 363 4.86 -8.48 22.76
C LYS A 363 5.88 -8.87 21.69
N VAL A 364 5.64 -8.46 20.45
CA VAL A 364 6.54 -8.59 19.30
C VAL A 364 7.09 -7.20 19.01
N THR A 365 8.42 -7.06 19.11
CA THR A 365 9.11 -5.84 18.71
C THR A 365 9.70 -6.04 17.31
N ILE A 366 9.36 -5.17 16.39
CA ILE A 366 9.86 -5.16 15.03
C ILE A 366 10.73 -3.92 14.87
N ASP A 367 11.98 -4.11 14.51
CA ASP A 367 12.91 -3.01 14.27
C ASP A 367 12.54 -2.31 12.95
N ASN A 368 12.36 -1.00 13.01
CA ASN A 368 11.98 -0.15 11.88
C ASN A 368 13.16 0.60 11.25
N ALA A 369 14.38 0.16 11.51
CA ALA A 369 15.56 0.78 10.94
C ALA A 369 15.55 0.72 9.39
N ASP A 370 16.05 1.79 8.78
CA ASP A 370 16.23 1.88 7.32
C ASP A 370 17.50 1.11 6.91
N ILE A 371 17.35 -0.22 6.78
CA ILE A 371 18.46 -1.13 6.45
C ILE A 371 18.22 -1.74 5.07
N ALA A 372 19.01 -1.29 4.08
CA ALA A 372 18.94 -1.78 2.70
C ALA A 372 19.54 -3.19 2.52
N GLU A 373 20.54 -3.56 3.31
CA GLU A 373 21.23 -4.85 3.22
C GLU A 373 21.26 -5.51 4.61
N PRO A 374 20.19 -6.25 4.97
CA PRO A 374 20.13 -6.94 6.26
C PRO A 374 21.22 -8.01 6.39
N ALA A 375 21.79 -8.16 7.59
CA ALA A 375 22.73 -9.22 7.89
C ALA A 375 22.01 -10.56 8.11
N SER A 376 22.73 -11.68 7.98
CA SER A 376 22.27 -13.00 8.41
C SER A 376 21.96 -12.99 9.90
N THR A 377 20.94 -13.76 10.28
CA THR A 377 20.47 -13.93 11.66
C THR A 377 20.76 -15.36 12.17
N ALA A 378 20.17 -15.76 13.27
CA ALA A 378 20.41 -17.10 13.82
C ALA A 378 19.87 -18.22 12.92
N HIS A 379 18.72 -17.99 12.26
CA HIS A 379 18.03 -18.98 11.43
C HIS A 379 17.93 -18.55 9.96
N VAL A 380 18.21 -17.29 9.60
CA VAL A 380 18.13 -16.82 8.21
C VAL A 380 19.54 -16.51 7.69
N THR A 381 19.96 -17.27 6.68
CA THR A 381 21.20 -17.02 5.94
C THR A 381 20.90 -16.12 4.75
N MET A 382 21.48 -14.92 4.75
CA MET A 382 21.30 -13.93 3.70
C MET A 382 22.31 -14.12 2.57
N ASN A 383 21.84 -14.09 1.34
CA ASN A 383 22.62 -14.05 0.12
C ASN A 383 22.31 -12.73 -0.61
N ILE A 384 23.12 -11.69 -0.33
CA ILE A 384 22.96 -10.36 -0.95
C ILE A 384 23.52 -10.39 -2.36
N ILE A 385 22.66 -10.22 -3.37
CA ILE A 385 23.01 -10.25 -4.79
C ILE A 385 23.09 -8.81 -5.32
N LYS A 386 24.30 -8.44 -5.78
CA LYS A 386 24.68 -7.09 -6.25
C LYS A 386 24.93 -7.07 -7.74
#